data_42284fc085490e2bacc9500e1c6f210d
#
_entry.id   42284fc085490e2bacc9500e1c6f210d
#
_cell.length_a   1.000
_cell.length_b   1.000
_cell.length_c   1.000
_cell.angle_alpha   90.00
_cell.angle_beta   90.00
_cell.angle_gamma   90.00
#
_symmetry.space_group_name_H-M   'P 1'
#
loop_
_entity.id
_entity.type
_entity.pdbx_description
1 polymer ?
#
loop_
_entity_poly.entity_id
_entity_poly.type
_entity_poly.pdbx_seq_one_letter_code
_entity_poly.pdbx_strand_id
1 'polypeptide(L)'
;KVESPEAANAKALDILNKGVDSLSFHVKAKELSAEYIETLLKDICAECIELNFSTCQGHVVELAQLLVGYFQKKDYDLTKLQGSINYDYFNKMLAKGKEKGDMVATAKALIEATAMLPKYRVLNVNALTLNNAGAYIYQELGYALAWGNEYMNQLTDAGLPAALVAKKIKFNFGISSNYFL
;
A
#
# COMPACT_ATOMS: atom_id res chain seq x y z
N LYS A 1 -4.85 3.52 18.67
CA LYS A 1 -5.90 3.41 17.65
C LYS A 1 -6.57 4.76 17.54
N VAL A 2 -6.46 5.41 16.38
CA VAL A 2 -7.01 6.76 16.19
C VAL A 2 -8.44 6.62 15.69
N GLU A 3 -9.38 7.38 16.25
CA GLU A 3 -10.81 7.18 16.04
C GLU A 3 -11.43 8.14 15.02
N SER A 4 -10.75 9.25 14.69
CA SER A 4 -11.23 10.22 13.69
C SER A 4 -10.10 10.70 12.77
N PRO A 5 -10.43 11.23 11.56
CA PRO A 5 -9.43 11.75 10.62
C PRO A 5 -8.70 12.98 11.19
N GLU A 6 -9.36 13.83 11.97
CA GLU A 6 -8.75 15.00 12.61
C GLU A 6 -7.71 14.59 13.67
N ALA A 7 -8.03 13.60 14.50
CA ALA A 7 -7.10 13.08 15.50
C ALA A 7 -5.92 12.36 14.84
N ALA A 8 -6.15 11.65 13.71
CA ALA A 8 -5.11 11.03 12.92
C ALA A 8 -4.18 12.09 12.29
N ASN A 9 -4.74 13.14 11.73
CA ASN A 9 -4.01 14.26 11.16
C ASN A 9 -3.17 14.98 12.23
N ALA A 10 -3.76 15.35 13.38
CA ALA A 10 -3.04 16.02 14.47
C ALA A 10 -1.85 15.19 14.96
N LYS A 11 -2.04 13.88 15.11
CA LYS A 11 -0.95 12.96 15.46
C LYS A 11 0.11 12.86 14.37
N ALA A 12 -0.28 12.83 13.11
CA ALA A 12 0.63 12.80 11.96
C ALA A 12 1.52 14.05 11.95
N LEU A 13 0.93 15.24 12.11
CA LEU A 13 1.67 16.50 12.17
C LEU A 13 2.64 16.55 13.35
N ASP A 14 2.23 16.06 14.52
CA ASP A 14 3.11 15.99 15.70
C ASP A 14 4.35 15.11 15.45
N ILE A 15 4.17 13.92 14.85
CA ILE A 15 5.30 13.02 14.59
C ILE A 15 6.18 13.48 13.41
N LEU A 16 5.61 14.15 12.41
CA LEU A 16 6.38 14.79 11.33
C LEU A 16 7.30 15.88 11.90
N ASN A 17 6.81 16.69 12.83
CA ASN A 17 7.62 17.71 13.54
C ASN A 17 8.76 17.11 14.38
N LYS A 18 8.70 15.80 14.68
CA LYS A 18 9.74 15.04 15.38
C LYS A 18 10.72 14.33 14.42
N GLY A 19 10.63 14.61 13.13
CA GLY A 19 11.58 14.12 12.11
C GLY A 19 11.19 12.79 11.45
N VAL A 20 9.93 12.36 11.57
CA VAL A 20 9.41 11.22 10.79
C VAL A 20 9.15 11.68 9.36
N ASP A 21 9.58 10.90 8.37
CA ASP A 21 9.49 11.19 6.94
C ASP A 21 8.59 10.21 6.16
N SER A 22 8.00 9.23 6.84
CA SER A 22 7.07 8.26 6.26
C SER A 22 5.88 8.01 7.18
N LEU A 23 4.67 8.12 6.63
CA LEU A 23 3.41 7.89 7.35
C LEU A 23 2.64 6.73 6.76
N SER A 24 1.95 5.99 7.60
CA SER A 24 1.02 4.95 7.16
C SER A 24 -0.36 5.13 7.78
N PHE A 25 -1.39 5.19 6.93
CA PHE A 25 -2.78 5.34 7.32
C PHE A 25 -3.59 4.10 6.95
N HIS A 26 -4.41 3.65 7.89
CA HIS A 26 -5.44 2.65 7.60
C HIS A 26 -6.81 3.33 7.57
N VAL A 27 -7.43 3.38 6.39
CA VAL A 27 -8.74 3.98 6.17
C VAL A 27 -9.78 2.88 6.12
N LYS A 28 -10.81 2.97 6.95
CA LYS A 28 -11.91 1.99 6.92
C LYS A 28 -12.80 2.24 5.70
N ALA A 29 -13.26 1.15 5.07
CA ALA A 29 -14.09 1.23 3.87
C ALA A 29 -15.34 2.14 4.02
N LYS A 30 -15.97 2.15 5.19
CA LYS A 30 -17.17 2.98 5.46
C LYS A 30 -16.85 4.49 5.60
N GLU A 31 -15.58 4.82 5.76
CA GLU A 31 -15.10 6.20 5.97
C GLU A 31 -14.44 6.78 4.70
N LEU A 32 -14.37 5.98 3.61
CA LEU A 32 -13.81 6.42 2.35
C LEU A 32 -14.67 7.51 1.72
N SER A 33 -14.13 8.73 1.69
CA SER A 33 -14.71 9.88 1.00
C SER A 33 -13.62 10.93 0.71
N ALA A 34 -13.88 11.81 -0.24
CA ALA A 34 -12.98 12.92 -0.55
C ALA A 34 -12.77 13.83 0.67
N GLU A 35 -13.82 14.11 1.43
CA GLU A 35 -13.78 14.92 2.64
C GLU A 35 -12.91 14.29 3.74
N TYR A 36 -13.01 12.95 3.91
CA TYR A 36 -12.17 12.22 4.84
C TYR A 36 -10.68 12.35 4.48
N ILE A 37 -10.34 12.18 3.19
CA ILE A 37 -8.95 12.31 2.71
C ILE A 37 -8.45 13.74 2.88
N GLU A 38 -9.27 14.75 2.58
CA GLU A 38 -8.93 16.16 2.77
C GLU A 38 -8.62 16.47 4.25
N THR A 39 -9.43 15.98 5.15
CA THR A 39 -9.24 16.16 6.60
C THR A 39 -8.00 15.43 7.09
N LEU A 40 -7.83 14.18 6.66
CA LEU A 40 -6.69 13.31 7.05
C LEU A 40 -5.35 13.89 6.62
N LEU A 41 -5.27 14.46 5.43
CA LEU A 41 -4.03 14.97 4.82
C LEU A 41 -3.88 16.49 4.93
N LYS A 42 -4.74 17.16 5.69
CA LYS A 42 -4.68 18.60 5.88
C LYS A 42 -3.29 19.02 6.40
N ASP A 43 -2.71 20.04 5.77
CA ASP A 43 -1.42 20.64 6.14
C ASP A 43 -0.21 19.68 6.09
N ILE A 44 -0.37 18.48 5.50
CA ILE A 44 0.71 17.53 5.24
C ILE A 44 1.27 17.78 3.84
N CYS A 45 2.58 18.08 3.75
CA CYS A 45 3.29 18.21 2.48
C CYS A 45 3.56 16.84 1.87
N ALA A 46 2.70 16.39 0.93
CA ALA A 46 2.81 15.07 0.31
C ALA A 46 4.08 14.88 -0.54
N GLU A 47 4.68 15.97 -1.05
CA GLU A 47 5.94 15.90 -1.81
C GLU A 47 7.18 15.72 -0.94
N CYS A 48 7.06 16.00 0.37
CA CYS A 48 8.17 15.99 1.30
C CYS A 48 8.33 14.67 2.04
N ILE A 49 7.31 13.80 2.00
CA ILE A 49 7.25 12.58 2.81
C ILE A 49 6.71 11.40 2.00
N GLU A 50 6.94 10.19 2.49
CA GLU A 50 6.32 8.99 1.95
C GLU A 50 4.95 8.75 2.59
N LEU A 51 3.89 8.61 1.78
CA LEU A 51 2.52 8.37 2.23
C LEU A 51 2.06 6.97 1.86
N ASN A 52 1.82 6.15 2.86
CA ASN A 52 1.38 4.77 2.71
C ASN A 52 -0.07 4.62 3.17
N PHE A 53 -0.88 3.92 2.39
CA PHE A 53 -2.30 3.74 2.69
C PHE A 53 -2.69 2.26 2.65
N SER A 54 -3.65 1.91 3.47
CA SER A 54 -4.29 0.61 3.45
C SER A 54 -5.80 0.73 3.71
N THR A 55 -6.56 -0.16 3.11
CA THR A 55 -8.01 -0.27 3.34
C THR A 55 -8.46 -1.71 3.14
N CYS A 56 -9.75 -1.98 3.26
CA CYS A 56 -10.31 -3.26 2.86
C CYS A 56 -10.07 -3.49 1.36
N GLN A 57 -9.62 -4.69 0.97
CA GLN A 57 -9.19 -4.99 -0.41
C GLN A 57 -10.21 -4.68 -1.50
N GLY A 58 -11.51 -4.79 -1.19
CA GLY A 58 -12.58 -4.42 -2.14
C GLY A 58 -12.70 -2.93 -2.44
N HIS A 59 -11.99 -2.08 -1.69
CA HIS A 59 -12.07 -0.62 -1.82
C HIS A 59 -10.71 0.04 -2.16
N VAL A 60 -9.69 -0.77 -2.53
CA VAL A 60 -8.34 -0.24 -2.83
C VAL A 60 -8.32 0.65 -4.08
N VAL A 61 -9.13 0.33 -5.08
CA VAL A 61 -9.25 1.13 -6.31
C VAL A 61 -9.94 2.46 -6.02
N GLU A 62 -11.02 2.44 -5.25
CA GLU A 62 -11.73 3.64 -4.80
C GLU A 62 -10.79 4.56 -3.99
N LEU A 63 -10.03 4.00 -3.05
CA LEU A 63 -9.03 4.74 -2.29
C LEU A 63 -7.99 5.38 -3.22
N ALA A 64 -7.49 4.64 -4.22
CA ALA A 64 -6.53 5.16 -5.19
C ALA A 64 -7.08 6.36 -5.97
N GLN A 65 -8.32 6.26 -6.45
CA GLN A 65 -8.99 7.33 -7.18
C GLN A 65 -9.19 8.59 -6.31
N LEU A 66 -9.59 8.42 -5.06
CA LEU A 66 -9.74 9.52 -4.10
C LEU A 66 -8.41 10.21 -3.81
N LEU A 67 -7.31 9.45 -3.65
CA LEU A 67 -5.98 10.00 -3.40
C LEU A 67 -5.47 10.77 -4.63
N VAL A 68 -5.59 10.20 -5.83
CA VAL A 68 -5.19 10.88 -7.07
C VAL A 68 -5.98 12.19 -7.24
N GLY A 69 -7.29 12.16 -7.04
CA GLY A 69 -8.14 13.35 -7.09
C GLY A 69 -7.73 14.42 -6.07
N TYR A 70 -7.40 14.01 -4.84
CA TYR A 70 -6.88 14.91 -3.82
C TYR A 70 -5.56 15.57 -4.23
N PHE A 71 -4.59 14.77 -4.70
CA PHE A 71 -3.28 15.29 -5.10
C PHE A 71 -3.38 16.24 -6.30
N GLN A 72 -4.24 15.94 -7.27
CA GLN A 72 -4.53 16.83 -8.39
C GLN A 72 -5.17 18.14 -7.94
N LYS A 73 -6.16 18.08 -7.04
CA LYS A 73 -6.83 19.25 -6.47
C LYS A 73 -5.87 20.19 -5.72
N LYS A 74 -4.81 19.61 -5.12
CA LYS A 74 -3.77 20.34 -4.39
C LYS A 74 -2.63 20.83 -5.27
N ASP A 75 -2.68 20.54 -6.57
CA ASP A 75 -1.66 20.92 -7.57
C ASP A 75 -0.24 20.41 -7.24
N TYR A 76 -0.16 19.22 -6.63
CA TYR A 76 1.10 18.55 -6.37
C TYR A 76 1.72 17.99 -7.66
N ASP A 77 3.05 17.99 -7.74
CA ASP A 77 3.78 17.26 -8.77
C ASP A 77 3.66 15.75 -8.54
N LEU A 78 2.72 15.11 -9.23
CA LEU A 78 2.40 13.69 -9.06
C LEU A 78 3.60 12.76 -9.32
N THR A 79 4.61 13.24 -10.08
CA THR A 79 5.83 12.46 -10.37
C THR A 79 6.80 12.41 -9.20
N LYS A 80 6.68 13.34 -8.26
CA LYS A 80 7.49 13.39 -7.03
C LYS A 80 6.91 12.58 -5.89
N LEU A 81 5.59 12.42 -5.86
CA LEU A 81 4.88 11.76 -4.77
C LEU A 81 5.34 10.30 -4.60
N GLN A 82 5.66 9.93 -3.36
CA GLN A 82 6.14 8.59 -3.01
C GLN A 82 5.20 7.96 -2.00
N GLY A 83 5.02 6.65 -2.11
CA GLY A 83 4.18 5.92 -1.16
C GLY A 83 3.68 4.60 -1.67
N SER A 84 2.66 4.10 -1.01
CA SER A 84 2.01 2.85 -1.39
C SER A 84 0.53 2.83 -1.06
N ILE A 85 -0.20 2.02 -1.84
CA ILE A 85 -1.56 1.59 -1.51
C ILE A 85 -1.50 0.07 -1.38
N ASN A 86 -1.66 -0.45 -0.16
CA ASN A 86 -1.39 -1.83 0.14
C ASN A 86 -2.53 -2.74 -0.35
N TYR A 87 -2.38 -3.32 -1.55
CA TYR A 87 -3.19 -4.42 -2.03
C TYR A 87 -2.42 -5.71 -1.89
N ASP A 88 -2.87 -6.59 -0.99
CA ASP A 88 -2.21 -7.84 -0.64
C ASP A 88 -3.19 -9.01 -0.75
N TYR A 89 -3.32 -9.54 -1.97
CA TYR A 89 -4.25 -10.62 -2.27
C TYR A 89 -3.85 -11.93 -1.58
N PHE A 90 -2.59 -12.33 -1.74
CA PHE A 90 -2.10 -13.62 -1.25
C PHE A 90 -2.04 -13.70 0.27
N ASN A 91 -1.70 -12.60 0.96
CA ASN A 91 -1.74 -12.58 2.42
C ASN A 91 -3.13 -12.91 2.97
N LYS A 92 -4.16 -12.39 2.32
CA LYS A 92 -5.54 -12.65 2.73
C LYS A 92 -5.96 -14.08 2.45
N MET A 93 -5.51 -14.65 1.34
CA MET A 93 -5.71 -16.05 0.99
C MET A 93 -5.02 -16.97 2.01
N LEU A 94 -3.76 -16.71 2.35
CA LEU A 94 -2.99 -17.45 3.34
C LEU A 94 -3.62 -17.35 4.74
N ALA A 95 -3.99 -16.15 5.18
CA ALA A 95 -4.53 -15.93 6.52
C ALA A 95 -5.95 -16.47 6.72
N LYS A 96 -6.76 -16.54 5.66
CA LYS A 96 -8.20 -16.91 5.76
C LYS A 96 -8.58 -18.19 5.02
N GLY A 97 -7.65 -18.78 4.27
CA GLY A 97 -7.91 -19.97 3.47
C GLY A 97 -8.96 -19.78 2.37
N LYS A 98 -9.23 -18.57 1.95
CA LYS A 98 -10.27 -18.25 0.97
C LYS A 98 -9.76 -17.22 -0.04
N GLU A 99 -9.92 -17.53 -1.30
CA GLU A 99 -9.81 -16.57 -2.39
C GLU A 99 -10.99 -15.59 -2.32
N LYS A 100 -10.71 -14.32 -2.54
CA LYS A 100 -11.74 -13.29 -2.55
C LYS A 100 -11.53 -12.29 -3.67
N GLY A 101 -12.35 -12.41 -4.69
CA GLY A 101 -12.34 -11.55 -5.86
C GLY A 101 -11.29 -11.96 -6.91
N ASP A 102 -11.27 -11.24 -8.01
CA ASP A 102 -10.31 -11.43 -9.10
C ASP A 102 -9.07 -10.57 -8.83
N MET A 103 -7.94 -11.24 -8.56
CA MET A 103 -6.66 -10.58 -8.30
C MET A 103 -6.18 -9.78 -9.51
N VAL A 104 -6.24 -10.37 -10.69
CA VAL A 104 -5.74 -9.75 -11.93
C VAL A 104 -6.56 -8.52 -12.29
N ALA A 105 -7.88 -8.62 -12.26
CA ALA A 105 -8.77 -7.49 -12.55
C ALA A 105 -8.56 -6.34 -11.55
N THR A 106 -8.48 -6.65 -10.25
CA THR A 106 -8.27 -5.63 -9.21
C THR A 106 -6.89 -4.98 -9.34
N ALA A 107 -5.83 -5.77 -9.55
CA ALA A 107 -4.48 -5.26 -9.71
C ALA A 107 -4.35 -4.36 -10.96
N LYS A 108 -4.94 -4.77 -12.10
CA LYS A 108 -4.99 -3.94 -13.32
C LYS A 108 -5.67 -2.60 -13.05
N ALA A 109 -6.87 -2.63 -12.48
CA ALA A 109 -7.63 -1.42 -12.17
C ALA A 109 -6.86 -0.49 -11.20
N LEU A 110 -6.15 -1.06 -10.23
CA LEU A 110 -5.36 -0.31 -9.27
C LEU A 110 -4.10 0.31 -9.91
N ILE A 111 -3.40 -0.42 -10.78
CA ILE A 111 -2.25 0.08 -11.55
C ILE A 111 -2.70 1.21 -12.48
N GLU A 112 -3.85 1.05 -13.15
CA GLU A 112 -4.43 2.07 -14.01
C GLU A 112 -4.83 3.32 -13.22
N ALA A 113 -5.54 3.16 -12.10
CA ALA A 113 -5.93 4.27 -11.23
C ALA A 113 -4.72 5.06 -10.70
N THR A 114 -3.56 4.40 -10.53
CA THR A 114 -2.31 5.02 -10.07
C THR A 114 -1.30 5.27 -11.19
N ALA A 115 -1.72 5.31 -12.45
CA ALA A 115 -0.82 5.52 -13.59
C ALA A 115 -0.08 6.87 -13.52
N MET A 116 -0.75 7.90 -12.99
CA MET A 116 -0.17 9.25 -12.79
C MET A 116 0.80 9.33 -11.60
N LEU A 117 0.90 8.28 -10.77
CA LEU A 117 1.76 8.18 -9.60
C LEU A 117 2.87 7.14 -9.85
N PRO A 118 3.92 7.47 -10.62
CA PRO A 118 4.92 6.48 -11.06
C PRO A 118 5.71 5.86 -9.90
N LYS A 119 5.85 6.56 -8.78
CA LYS A 119 6.59 6.11 -7.60
C LYS A 119 5.69 5.43 -6.53
N TYR A 120 4.39 5.32 -6.77
CA TYR A 120 3.50 4.58 -5.88
C TYR A 120 3.55 3.09 -6.18
N ARG A 121 3.73 2.30 -5.12
CA ARG A 121 3.69 0.83 -5.16
C ARG A 121 2.34 0.36 -4.67
N VAL A 122 1.73 -0.57 -5.38
CA VAL A 122 0.34 -0.96 -5.12
C VAL A 122 0.14 -2.47 -4.90
N LEU A 123 1.14 -3.27 -5.26
CA LEU A 123 1.13 -4.72 -5.03
C LEU A 123 2.00 -5.02 -3.81
N ASN A 124 1.38 -5.45 -2.73
CA ASN A 124 2.08 -5.67 -1.47
C ASN A 124 2.36 -7.16 -1.25
N VAL A 125 3.60 -7.47 -0.88
CA VAL A 125 4.04 -8.77 -0.38
C VAL A 125 4.35 -8.61 1.10
N ASN A 126 3.41 -9.00 1.97
CA ASN A 126 3.56 -8.85 3.42
C ASN A 126 4.15 -10.12 4.05
N ALA A 127 5.45 -10.31 3.88
CA ALA A 127 6.19 -11.44 4.42
C ALA A 127 6.20 -11.48 5.96
N LEU A 128 5.92 -10.36 6.63
CA LEU A 128 5.75 -10.31 8.09
C LEU A 128 4.72 -11.34 8.60
N THR A 129 3.71 -11.68 7.80
CA THR A 129 2.74 -12.74 8.15
C THR A 129 3.42 -14.09 8.30
N LEU A 130 4.41 -14.40 7.45
CA LEU A 130 5.19 -15.64 7.50
C LEU A 130 6.13 -15.64 8.70
N ASN A 131 6.80 -14.52 8.95
CA ASN A 131 7.65 -14.33 10.12
C ASN A 131 6.87 -14.55 11.43
N ASN A 132 5.70 -13.93 11.54
CA ASN A 132 4.81 -14.10 12.71
C ASN A 132 4.26 -15.54 12.85
N ALA A 133 4.22 -16.29 11.76
CA ALA A 133 3.86 -17.71 11.78
C ALA A 133 5.03 -18.65 12.12
N GLY A 134 6.23 -18.10 12.40
CA GLY A 134 7.42 -18.83 12.78
C GLY A 134 8.33 -19.24 11.63
N ALA A 135 8.22 -18.61 10.46
CA ALA A 135 9.14 -18.85 9.38
C ALA A 135 10.54 -18.29 9.71
N TYR A 136 11.57 -19.08 9.43
CA TYR A 136 12.96 -18.58 9.49
C TYR A 136 13.24 -17.58 8.36
N ILE A 137 14.26 -16.72 8.53
CA ILE A 137 14.58 -15.65 7.58
C ILE A 137 14.73 -16.14 6.12
N TYR A 138 15.37 -17.29 5.89
CA TYR A 138 15.51 -17.86 4.55
C TYR A 138 14.19 -18.39 3.98
N GLN A 139 13.28 -18.87 4.84
CA GLN A 139 11.94 -19.28 4.43
C GLN A 139 11.07 -18.05 4.12
N GLU A 140 11.12 -17.03 4.98
CA GLU A 140 10.44 -15.77 4.75
C GLU A 140 10.88 -15.15 3.42
N LEU A 141 12.19 -15.08 3.15
CA LEU A 141 12.71 -14.57 1.90
C LEU A 141 12.27 -15.41 0.70
N GLY A 142 12.40 -16.74 0.76
CA GLY A 142 12.02 -17.64 -0.32
C GLY A 142 10.54 -17.54 -0.67
N TYR A 143 9.66 -17.55 0.32
CA TYR A 143 8.22 -17.41 0.11
C TYR A 143 7.82 -16.02 -0.36
N ALA A 144 8.47 -14.96 0.15
CA ALA A 144 8.21 -13.61 -0.30
C ALA A 144 8.58 -13.42 -1.77
N LEU A 145 9.71 -13.97 -2.21
CA LEU A 145 10.13 -13.93 -3.62
C LEU A 145 9.17 -14.75 -4.51
N ALA A 146 8.75 -15.93 -4.07
CA ALA A 146 7.75 -16.73 -4.79
C ALA A 146 6.43 -15.97 -4.94
N TRP A 147 5.99 -15.30 -3.90
CA TRP A 147 4.79 -14.46 -3.88
C TRP A 147 4.91 -13.28 -4.85
N GLY A 148 6.02 -12.54 -4.82
CA GLY A 148 6.29 -11.47 -5.79
C GLY A 148 6.36 -11.97 -7.22
N ASN A 149 6.96 -13.15 -7.44
CA ASN A 149 7.01 -13.79 -8.76
C ASN A 149 5.63 -14.20 -9.26
N GLU A 150 4.73 -14.63 -8.38
CA GLU A 150 3.36 -14.96 -8.75
C GLU A 150 2.58 -13.73 -9.22
N TYR A 151 2.74 -12.57 -8.57
CA TYR A 151 2.21 -11.31 -9.11
C TYR A 151 2.78 -11.01 -10.51
N MET A 152 4.09 -11.19 -10.69
CA MET A 152 4.74 -10.98 -11.99
C MET A 152 4.14 -11.88 -13.07
N ASN A 153 4.04 -13.18 -12.82
CA ASN A 153 3.54 -14.16 -13.78
C ASN A 153 2.09 -13.85 -14.17
N GLN A 154 1.18 -13.78 -13.20
CA GLN A 154 -0.24 -13.60 -13.50
C GLN A 154 -0.53 -12.27 -14.22
N LEU A 155 0.16 -11.19 -13.86
CA LEU A 155 -0.07 -9.89 -14.49
C LEU A 155 0.59 -9.76 -15.86
N THR A 156 1.75 -10.39 -16.08
CA THR A 156 2.38 -10.42 -17.41
C THR A 156 1.62 -11.34 -18.37
N ASP A 157 1.14 -12.48 -17.91
CA ASP A 157 0.26 -13.37 -18.69
C ASP A 157 -1.05 -12.66 -19.07
N ALA A 158 -1.51 -11.76 -18.22
CA ALA A 158 -2.67 -10.90 -18.49
C ALA A 158 -2.35 -9.68 -19.38
N GLY A 159 -1.13 -9.58 -19.93
CA GLY A 159 -0.70 -8.59 -20.92
C GLY A 159 -0.09 -7.31 -20.37
N LEU A 160 0.22 -7.22 -19.07
CA LEU A 160 0.92 -6.05 -18.50
C LEU A 160 2.43 -6.16 -18.74
N PRO A 161 3.13 -5.04 -19.07
CA PRO A 161 4.58 -5.05 -19.20
C PRO A 161 5.27 -5.42 -17.89
N ALA A 162 6.20 -6.37 -17.90
CA ALA A 162 6.93 -6.84 -16.72
C ALA A 162 7.62 -5.69 -15.95
N ALA A 163 8.23 -4.74 -16.69
CA ALA A 163 8.88 -3.57 -16.09
C ALA A 163 7.91 -2.66 -15.33
N LEU A 164 6.66 -2.57 -15.76
CA LEU A 164 5.61 -1.82 -15.04
C LEU A 164 5.21 -2.56 -13.77
N VAL A 165 4.93 -3.86 -13.87
CA VAL A 165 4.51 -4.69 -12.73
C VAL A 165 5.59 -4.68 -11.64
N ALA A 166 6.85 -4.89 -12.01
CA ALA A 166 7.98 -4.90 -11.07
C ALA A 166 8.10 -3.60 -10.26
N LYS A 167 7.88 -2.44 -10.88
CA LYS A 167 7.90 -1.13 -10.21
C LYS A 167 6.76 -0.94 -9.21
N LYS A 168 5.68 -1.72 -9.33
CA LYS A 168 4.49 -1.61 -8.47
C LYS A 168 4.49 -2.57 -7.29
N ILE A 169 5.47 -3.47 -7.20
CA ILE A 169 5.59 -4.43 -6.08
C ILE A 169 6.34 -3.78 -4.91
N LYS A 170 5.83 -4.00 -3.71
CA LYS A 170 6.44 -3.63 -2.42
C LYS A 170 6.59 -4.88 -1.56
N PHE A 171 7.79 -5.08 -0.99
CA PHE A 171 8.06 -6.14 -0.03
C PHE A 171 8.12 -5.56 1.38
N ASN A 172 7.44 -6.22 2.33
CA ASN A 172 7.53 -5.94 3.75
C ASN A 172 8.05 -7.20 4.45
N PHE A 173 9.26 -7.12 5.02
CA PHE A 173 9.87 -8.20 5.79
C PHE A 173 9.74 -7.95 7.29
N GLY A 174 9.71 -9.03 8.07
CA GLY A 174 9.75 -8.98 9.51
C GLY A 174 11.17 -8.81 10.04
N ILE A 175 11.31 -8.00 11.09
CA ILE A 175 12.52 -7.96 11.90
C ILE A 175 12.11 -8.37 13.30
N SER A 176 12.60 -9.53 13.75
CA SER A 176 12.32 -10.04 15.09
C SER A 176 13.24 -9.41 16.15
N SER A 177 12.94 -9.68 17.43
CA SER A 177 13.82 -9.28 18.54
C SER A 177 15.17 -9.99 18.51
N ASN A 178 15.28 -11.11 17.83
CA ASN A 178 16.56 -11.75 17.54
C ASN A 178 17.03 -11.33 16.14
N TYR A 179 18.06 -10.50 16.09
CA TYR A 179 18.58 -9.91 14.86
C TYR A 179 19.10 -10.94 13.83
N PHE A 180 19.46 -12.13 14.27
CA PHE A 180 20.05 -13.19 13.45
C PHE A 180 19.12 -14.38 13.13
N LEU A 181 17.86 -14.35 13.59
CA LEU A 181 16.90 -15.45 13.39
C LEU A 181 15.64 -14.96 12.67
#